data_bc82cb93762a03eb9ae05f599d0c88d4
#
_entry.id   bc82cb93762a03eb9ae05f599d0c88d4
#
_cell.length_a   1.000
_cell.length_b   1.000
_cell.length_c   1.000
_cell.angle_alpha   90.00
_cell.angle_beta   90.00
_cell.angle_gamma   90.00
#
_symmetry.space_group_name_H-M   'P 1'
#
loop_
_entity.id
_entity.type
_entity.pdbx_description
1 polymer ?
#
loop_
_entity_poly.entity_id
_entity_poly.type
_entity_poly.pdbx_seq_one_letter_code
_entity_poly.pdbx_strand_id
1 'polypeptide(L)'
;PVCSLSGGQKQLVFMAQAFVSRPKVLLLDEPTSALDLRHQLVVMDLVRKYTRESGAITLFVVHDLMLASRYSSRLLMLHDGRIKAFDTAERVLHPHLLGDVYDVEASVERTRPGFLNVIPVRPL
;
A
#
# COMPACT_ATOMS: atom_id res chain seq x y z
N PRO A 1 -7.89 -4.36 -27.86
CA PRO A 1 -7.10 -3.17 -27.59
C PRO A 1 -7.24 -2.70 -26.14
N VAL A 2 -6.23 -2.04 -25.63
CA VAL A 2 -6.20 -1.56 -24.22
C VAL A 2 -7.38 -0.64 -23.90
N CYS A 3 -7.83 0.16 -24.83
CA CYS A 3 -8.96 1.08 -24.65
C CYS A 3 -10.31 0.38 -24.41
N SER A 4 -10.45 -0.91 -24.74
CA SER A 4 -11.67 -1.69 -24.49
C SER A 4 -11.67 -2.43 -23.15
N LEU A 5 -10.59 -2.33 -22.37
CA LEU A 5 -10.46 -3.00 -21.08
C LEU A 5 -11.11 -2.19 -19.96
N SER A 6 -11.56 -2.89 -18.90
CA SER A 6 -11.95 -2.26 -17.64
C SER A 6 -10.75 -1.61 -16.95
N GLY A 7 -10.99 -0.74 -15.94
CA GLY A 7 -9.92 -0.13 -15.15
C GLY A 7 -9.01 -1.17 -14.49
N GLY A 8 -9.59 -2.24 -13.93
CA GLY A 8 -8.83 -3.33 -13.33
C GLY A 8 -8.00 -4.12 -14.35
N GLN A 9 -8.57 -4.38 -15.52
CA GLN A 9 -7.86 -5.06 -16.60
C GLN A 9 -6.71 -4.20 -17.14
N LYS A 10 -6.90 -2.89 -17.31
CA LYS A 10 -5.83 -1.98 -17.70
C LYS A 10 -4.68 -2.00 -16.71
N GLN A 11 -4.99 -1.97 -15.42
CA GLN A 11 -3.97 -2.01 -14.37
C GLN A 11 -3.17 -3.31 -14.42
N LEU A 12 -3.81 -4.45 -14.63
CA LEU A 12 -3.13 -5.73 -14.79
C LEU A 12 -2.21 -5.77 -16.01
N VAL A 13 -2.63 -5.16 -17.13
CA VAL A 13 -1.78 -5.05 -18.34
C VAL A 13 -0.54 -4.20 -18.04
N PHE A 14 -0.69 -3.06 -17.38
CA PHE A 14 0.45 -2.21 -17.00
C PHE A 14 1.41 -2.94 -16.05
N MET A 15 0.88 -3.69 -15.09
CA MET A 15 1.70 -4.52 -14.19
C MET A 15 2.48 -5.58 -14.98
N ALA A 16 1.83 -6.28 -15.90
CA ALA A 16 2.47 -7.27 -16.73
C ALA A 16 3.62 -6.67 -17.57
N GLN A 17 3.41 -5.49 -18.15
CA GLN A 17 4.44 -4.77 -18.89
C GLN A 17 5.64 -4.40 -18.00
N ALA A 18 5.38 -3.94 -16.78
CA ALA A 18 6.44 -3.63 -15.83
C ALA A 18 7.24 -4.88 -15.44
N PHE A 19 6.59 -6.02 -15.25
CA PHE A 19 7.23 -7.28 -14.85
C PHE A 19 8.04 -7.94 -15.97
N VAL A 20 7.66 -7.74 -17.23
CA VAL A 20 8.36 -8.32 -18.38
C VAL A 20 9.83 -7.89 -18.43
N SER A 21 10.13 -6.65 -18.08
CA SER A 21 11.51 -6.14 -18.04
C SER A 21 12.33 -6.69 -16.87
N ARG A 22 11.71 -7.41 -15.95
CA ARG A 22 12.33 -7.95 -14.73
C ARG A 22 13.15 -6.91 -13.96
N PRO A 23 12.53 -5.79 -13.54
CA PRO A 23 13.26 -4.74 -12.85
C PRO A 23 13.78 -5.22 -11.49
N LYS A 24 14.94 -4.71 -11.08
CA LYS A 24 15.49 -4.91 -9.74
C LYS A 24 14.84 -3.99 -8.72
N VAL A 25 14.34 -2.85 -9.18
CA VAL A 25 13.59 -1.88 -8.37
C VAL A 25 12.30 -1.57 -9.10
N LEU A 26 11.18 -1.75 -8.39
CA LEU A 26 9.85 -1.49 -8.90
C LEU A 26 9.24 -0.32 -8.13
N LEU A 27 8.89 0.76 -8.84
CA LEU A 27 8.25 1.93 -8.25
C LEU A 27 6.81 2.01 -8.73
N LEU A 28 5.88 2.02 -7.78
CA LEU A 28 4.45 2.03 -8.06
C LEU A 28 3.80 3.22 -7.35
N ASP A 29 3.19 4.11 -8.12
CA ASP A 29 2.47 5.25 -7.59
C ASP A 29 0.96 4.98 -7.64
N GLU A 30 0.37 4.80 -6.47
CA GLU A 30 -1.06 4.52 -6.29
C GLU A 30 -1.58 3.38 -7.19
N PRO A 31 -0.97 2.17 -7.13
CA PRO A 31 -1.29 1.09 -8.07
C PRO A 31 -2.72 0.55 -7.93
N THR A 32 -3.42 0.91 -6.85
CA THR A 32 -4.77 0.43 -6.54
C THR A 32 -5.83 1.53 -6.63
N SER A 33 -5.45 2.77 -6.99
CA SER A 33 -6.41 3.86 -7.09
C SER A 33 -7.46 3.57 -8.16
N ALA A 34 -8.72 3.95 -7.91
CA ALA A 34 -9.86 3.73 -8.79
C ALA A 34 -10.18 2.24 -9.09
N LEU A 35 -9.62 1.30 -8.35
CA LEU A 35 -9.96 -0.13 -8.44
C LEU A 35 -10.99 -0.51 -7.37
N ASP A 36 -11.85 -1.48 -7.70
CA ASP A 36 -12.70 -2.12 -6.70
C ASP A 36 -11.88 -3.00 -5.75
N LEU A 37 -12.49 -3.44 -4.64
CA LEU A 37 -11.80 -4.20 -3.60
C LEU A 37 -11.13 -5.47 -4.13
N ARG A 38 -11.81 -6.20 -5.02
CA ARG A 38 -11.26 -7.44 -5.58
C ARG A 38 -10.00 -7.16 -6.40
N HIS A 39 -10.04 -6.18 -7.29
CA HIS A 39 -8.91 -5.83 -8.13
C HIS A 39 -7.74 -5.22 -7.34
N GLN A 40 -8.03 -4.45 -6.29
CA GLN A 40 -6.98 -3.98 -5.38
C GLN A 40 -6.19 -5.15 -4.79
N LEU A 41 -6.87 -6.17 -4.29
CA LEU A 41 -6.21 -7.35 -3.72
C LEU A 41 -5.44 -8.14 -4.78
N VAL A 42 -6.01 -8.32 -5.97
CA VAL A 42 -5.34 -9.03 -7.07
C VAL A 42 -4.04 -8.32 -7.46
N VAL A 43 -4.08 -7.01 -7.64
CA VAL A 43 -2.89 -6.20 -8.00
C VAL A 43 -1.83 -6.30 -6.91
N MET A 44 -2.20 -6.12 -5.64
CA MET A 44 -1.24 -6.16 -4.54
C MET A 44 -0.67 -7.55 -4.31
N ASP A 45 -1.46 -8.60 -4.50
CA ASP A 45 -0.96 -9.99 -4.44
C ASP A 45 0.06 -10.28 -5.55
N LEU A 46 -0.18 -9.78 -6.76
CA LEU A 46 0.76 -9.91 -7.87
C LEU A 46 2.08 -9.17 -7.59
N VAL A 47 2.00 -7.95 -7.08
CA VAL A 47 3.19 -7.17 -6.70
C VAL A 47 4.00 -7.90 -5.64
N ARG A 48 3.33 -8.39 -4.59
CA ARG A 48 3.99 -9.15 -3.53
C ARG A 48 4.65 -10.42 -4.04
N LYS A 49 3.94 -11.18 -4.87
CA LYS A 49 4.47 -12.40 -5.48
C LYS A 49 5.69 -12.11 -6.33
N TYR A 50 5.62 -11.12 -7.21
CA TYR A 50 6.76 -10.71 -8.03
C TYR A 50 7.95 -10.30 -7.17
N THR A 51 7.74 -9.48 -6.16
CA THR A 51 8.80 -9.01 -5.26
C THR A 51 9.51 -10.18 -4.57
N ARG A 52 8.75 -11.14 -4.05
CA ARG A 52 9.31 -12.31 -3.36
C ARG A 52 10.05 -13.25 -4.31
N GLU A 53 9.51 -13.53 -5.49
CA GLU A 53 10.09 -14.47 -6.44
C GLU A 53 11.31 -13.89 -7.16
N SER A 54 11.32 -12.61 -7.47
CA SER A 54 12.41 -11.94 -8.19
C SER A 54 13.52 -11.42 -7.30
N GLY A 55 13.26 -11.24 -6.00
CA GLY A 55 14.17 -10.56 -5.09
C GLY A 55 14.26 -9.06 -5.34
N ALA A 56 13.36 -8.48 -6.13
CA ALA A 56 13.31 -7.06 -6.38
C ALA A 56 12.98 -6.26 -5.12
N ILE A 57 13.38 -4.98 -5.12
CA ILE A 57 12.91 -4.02 -4.14
C ILE A 57 11.70 -3.30 -4.73
N THR A 58 10.58 -3.35 -4.05
CA THR A 58 9.36 -2.66 -4.48
C THR A 58 9.03 -1.54 -3.51
N LEU A 59 8.89 -0.34 -4.05
CA LEU A 59 8.36 0.81 -3.35
C LEU A 59 7.02 1.19 -3.96
N PHE A 60 5.97 1.26 -3.15
CA PHE A 60 4.66 1.68 -3.62
C PHE A 60 4.06 2.77 -2.72
N VAL A 61 3.35 3.70 -3.34
CA VAL A 61 2.65 4.77 -2.64
C VAL A 61 1.16 4.44 -2.67
N VAL A 62 0.54 4.39 -1.49
CA VAL A 62 -0.91 4.18 -1.34
C VAL A 62 -1.43 5.08 -0.22
N HIS A 63 -2.70 5.48 -0.33
CA HIS A 63 -3.39 6.23 0.73
C HIS A 63 -4.10 5.32 1.72
N ASP A 64 -4.40 4.09 1.34
CA ASP A 64 -5.06 3.11 2.19
C ASP A 64 -4.06 2.51 3.19
N LEU A 65 -4.21 2.86 4.45
CA LEU A 65 -3.32 2.41 5.53
C LEU A 65 -3.39 0.90 5.76
N MET A 66 -4.56 0.28 5.53
CA MET A 66 -4.71 -1.16 5.64
C MET A 66 -3.94 -1.90 4.55
N LEU A 67 -4.05 -1.47 3.29
CA LEU A 67 -3.25 -2.03 2.20
C LEU A 67 -1.76 -1.83 2.45
N ALA A 68 -1.36 -0.64 2.87
CA ALA A 68 0.04 -0.36 3.19
C ALA A 68 0.56 -1.31 4.27
N SER A 69 -0.17 -1.48 5.37
CA SER A 69 0.26 -2.36 6.47
C SER A 69 0.32 -3.83 6.08
N ARG A 70 -0.64 -4.27 5.27
CA ARG A 70 -0.78 -5.68 4.89
C ARG A 70 0.27 -6.14 3.89
N TYR A 71 0.65 -5.27 2.94
CA TYR A 71 1.48 -5.66 1.79
C TYR A 71 2.93 -5.18 1.87
N SER A 72 3.29 -4.37 2.85
CA SER A 72 4.66 -3.91 3.01
C SER A 72 5.37 -4.60 4.18
N SER A 73 6.68 -4.78 4.05
CA SER A 73 7.54 -5.20 5.16
C SER A 73 7.90 -4.02 6.06
N ARG A 74 7.97 -2.82 5.49
CA ARG A 74 8.23 -1.57 6.22
C ARG A 74 7.40 -0.45 5.64
N LEU A 75 6.97 0.46 6.51
CA LEU A 75 6.25 1.67 6.15
C LEU A 75 7.14 2.89 6.28
N LEU A 76 7.11 3.74 5.27
CA LEU A 76 7.67 5.08 5.30
C LEU A 76 6.52 6.08 5.39
N MET A 77 6.45 6.84 6.47
CA MET A 77 5.45 7.88 6.64
C MET A 77 6.05 9.26 6.37
N LEU A 78 5.48 9.96 5.41
CA LEU A 78 5.90 11.31 5.03
C LEU A 78 4.84 12.33 5.44
N HIS A 79 5.28 13.47 5.94
CA HIS A 79 4.42 14.61 6.25
C HIS A 79 5.23 15.90 6.10
N ASP A 80 4.65 16.89 5.40
CA ASP A 80 5.30 18.18 5.13
C ASP A 80 6.73 18.04 4.58
N GLY A 81 6.92 17.14 3.62
CA GLY A 81 8.20 16.92 2.98
C GLY A 81 9.27 16.27 3.87
N ARG A 82 8.88 15.74 5.02
CA ARG A 82 9.81 15.11 5.97
C ARG A 82 9.40 13.68 6.28
N ILE A 83 10.38 12.84 6.56
CA ILE A 83 10.16 11.49 7.06
C ILE A 83 9.78 11.58 8.54
N LYS A 84 8.59 11.11 8.88
CA LYS A 84 8.08 11.03 10.25
C LYS A 84 8.41 9.70 10.90
N ALA A 85 8.39 8.64 10.13
CA ALA A 85 8.73 7.31 10.61
C ALA A 85 9.13 6.40 9.44
N PHE A 86 9.98 5.43 9.72
CA PHE A 86 10.33 4.35 8.81
C PHE A 86 10.61 3.09 9.61
N ASP A 87 9.64 2.21 9.70
CA ASP A 87 9.72 0.97 10.49
C ASP A 87 8.64 -0.02 10.06
N THR A 88 8.44 -1.07 10.83
CA THR A 88 7.33 -2.00 10.66
C THR A 88 5.98 -1.29 10.80
N ALA A 89 4.93 -1.87 10.23
CA ALA A 89 3.59 -1.31 10.31
C ALA A 89 3.12 -1.09 11.76
N GLU A 90 3.42 -2.03 12.65
CA GLU A 90 3.05 -1.95 14.06
C GLU A 90 3.69 -0.74 14.77
N ARG A 91 4.90 -0.38 14.38
CA ARG A 91 5.62 0.74 14.99
C ARG A 91 5.26 2.08 14.36
N VAL A 92 4.86 2.09 13.10
CA VAL A 92 4.50 3.32 12.38
C VAL A 92 3.04 3.68 12.60
N LEU A 93 2.12 2.70 12.52
CA LEU A 93 0.69 2.93 12.65
C LEU A 93 0.26 2.84 14.11
N HIS A 94 0.55 3.88 14.87
CA HIS A 94 0.07 4.02 16.24
C HIS A 94 -0.68 5.35 16.43
N PRO A 95 -1.58 5.44 17.42
CA PRO A 95 -2.48 6.58 17.57
C PRO A 95 -1.79 7.94 17.62
N HIS A 96 -0.67 8.04 18.31
CA HIS A 96 0.07 9.30 18.45
C HIS A 96 0.57 9.83 17.09
N LEU A 97 1.24 8.97 16.30
CA LEU A 97 1.77 9.39 15.00
C LEU A 97 0.64 9.66 13.99
N LEU A 98 -0.45 8.88 14.05
CA LEU A 98 -1.63 9.13 13.22
C LEU A 98 -2.28 10.47 13.56
N GLY A 99 -2.32 10.84 14.84
CA GLY A 99 -2.76 12.16 15.28
C GLY A 99 -1.90 13.28 14.71
N ASP A 100 -0.58 13.13 14.80
CA ASP A 100 0.37 14.16 14.32
C ASP A 100 0.32 14.35 12.80
N VAL A 101 0.09 13.29 12.04
CA VAL A 101 0.16 13.34 10.58
C VAL A 101 -1.19 13.61 9.93
N TYR A 102 -2.26 13.06 10.47
CA TYR A 102 -3.60 13.13 9.87
C TYR A 102 -4.58 14.03 10.62
N ASP A 103 -4.17 14.60 11.75
CA ASP A 103 -5.04 15.42 12.61
C ASP A 103 -6.32 14.67 13.04
N VAL A 104 -6.15 13.39 13.39
CA VAL A 104 -7.26 12.52 13.82
C VAL A 104 -6.91 11.80 15.11
N GLU A 105 -7.90 11.59 15.95
CA GLU A 105 -7.86 10.55 16.97
C GLU A 105 -8.18 9.23 16.30
N ALA A 106 -7.28 8.25 16.43
CA ALA A 106 -7.45 6.94 15.84
C ALA A 106 -7.20 5.83 16.85
N SER A 107 -7.90 4.74 16.70
CA SER A 107 -7.65 3.48 17.39
C SER A 107 -6.98 2.51 16.42
N VAL A 108 -6.02 1.76 16.91
CA VAL A 108 -5.32 0.73 16.12
C VAL A 108 -5.47 -0.60 16.84
N GLU A 109 -6.01 -1.57 16.14
CA GLU A 109 -6.22 -2.91 16.68
C GLU A 109 -5.79 -3.97 15.68
N ARG A 110 -5.62 -5.19 16.16
CA ARG A 110 -5.29 -6.34 15.30
C ARG A 110 -6.54 -7.19 15.12
N THR A 111 -6.89 -7.47 13.86
CA THR A 111 -8.01 -8.35 13.53
C THR A 111 -7.67 -9.82 13.80
N ARG A 112 -8.67 -10.72 13.76
CA ARG A 112 -8.44 -12.17 13.93
C ARG A 112 -7.43 -12.75 12.94
N PRO A 113 -7.44 -12.39 11.63
CA PRO A 113 -6.38 -12.84 10.71
C PRO A 113 -5.00 -12.23 11.00
N GLY A 114 -4.87 -11.34 12.00
CA GLY A 114 -3.63 -10.71 12.37
C GLY A 114 -3.28 -9.46 11.57
N PHE A 115 -4.24 -8.89 10.84
CA PHE A 115 -4.06 -7.63 10.13
C PHE A 115 -4.29 -6.44 11.05
N LEU A 116 -3.53 -5.37 10.83
CA LEU A 116 -3.79 -4.10 11.52
C LEU A 116 -5.05 -3.44 10.96
N ASN A 117 -5.84 -2.88 11.86
CA ASN A 117 -7.02 -2.10 11.54
C ASN A 117 -6.90 -0.73 12.19
N VAL A 118 -6.89 0.31 11.36
CA VAL A 118 -6.84 1.70 11.81
C VAL A 118 -8.25 2.27 11.74
N ILE A 119 -8.78 2.67 12.88
CA ILE A 119 -10.14 3.15 13.01
C ILE A 119 -10.10 4.64 13.37
N PRO A 120 -10.40 5.54 12.43
CA PRO A 120 -10.56 6.96 12.75
C PRO A 120 -11.76 7.14 13.70
N VAL A 121 -11.54 7.85 14.80
CA VAL A 121 -12.57 8.09 15.81
C VAL A 121 -13.18 9.47 15.62
N ARG A 122 -12.33 10.51 15.53
CA ARG A 122 -12.78 11.89 15.34
C ARG A 122 -11.62 12.77 14.84
N PRO A 123 -11.92 13.91 14.20
CA PRO A 123 -10.89 14.91 13.92
C PRO A 123 -10.38 15.54 15.21
N LEU A 124 -9.14 15.89 15.22
CA LEU A 124 -8.52 16.66 16.31
C LEU A 124 -8.72 18.16 16.10
#